data_44bb36041d2975cb6cdaf4e5e9bc7e32
#
_entry.id   44bb36041d2975cb6cdaf4e5e9bc7e32
#
_cell.length_a   1.000
_cell.length_b   1.000
_cell.length_c   1.000
_cell.angle_alpha   90.00
_cell.angle_beta   90.00
_cell.angle_gamma   90.00
#
_symmetry.space_group_name_H-M   'P 1'
#
loop_
_entity.id
_entity.type
_entity.pdbx_description
1 polymer ?
#
loop_
_entity_poly.entity_id
_entity_poly.type
_entity_poly.pdbx_seq_one_letter_code
_entity_poly.pdbx_strand_id
1 'polypeptide(L)'
;MAPKQKVMKSDIEIAHEANMIHIRDIAAKLGLTEDDIEYYGKHKAKINLDVLKNRPLKGKVILVTAITPTPAGEGKSTTTIGLAQALNRIGKHCTIALREPSLGPCFGVKGGAAGGGHSQVVPMEDINLHFTGDIHAIGAAHNLLSAMIDNHLKHGNVLDLDPTKIYWKRVVDINDRALRHIVVGLGGSTHGIPRETGFMITVASEVMAILCLAESIADLKKRIGHIVIGENRSGEPVTVADLNVQGSMAALLRDALKPNLVQTLENTPAIIHGGPFANIAHGCNSVLATKMAMALSDYVVTEAGFGADLGAEKFMDIKCRYAGIKPECVVLVATARALKMHGGVAKQYLKSENVGAVKSGLANLRKHIENVRKFGLPVVVAL
;
A
#
# COMPACT_ATOMS: atom_id res chain seq x y z
N MET A 1 43.88 12.35 -20.68
CA MET A 1 42.53 12.78 -20.31
C MET A 1 41.95 11.70 -19.39
N ALA A 2 41.68 12.03 -18.15
CA ALA A 2 40.99 11.11 -17.25
C ALA A 2 39.55 10.89 -17.78
N PRO A 3 39.02 9.65 -17.72
CA PRO A 3 37.66 9.41 -18.17
C PRO A 3 36.72 10.24 -17.30
N LYS A 4 35.88 11.09 -17.90
CA LYS A 4 34.82 11.80 -17.22
C LYS A 4 33.96 10.77 -16.49
N GLN A 5 33.98 10.77 -15.17
CA GLN A 5 33.04 9.99 -14.36
C GLN A 5 31.64 10.38 -14.82
N LYS A 6 30.92 9.42 -15.39
CA LYS A 6 29.51 9.59 -15.79
C LYS A 6 28.74 9.80 -14.49
N VAL A 7 28.35 11.04 -14.20
CA VAL A 7 27.51 11.35 -13.04
C VAL A 7 26.23 10.55 -13.22
N MET A 8 25.92 9.64 -12.29
CA MET A 8 24.67 8.90 -12.31
C MET A 8 23.53 9.88 -11.99
N LYS A 9 22.53 9.93 -12.87
CA LYS A 9 21.32 10.73 -12.65
C LYS A 9 20.58 10.24 -11.41
N SER A 10 19.98 11.16 -10.69
CA SER A 10 19.06 10.87 -9.58
C SER A 10 17.74 10.27 -10.10
N ASP A 11 16.99 9.63 -9.23
CA ASP A 11 15.69 9.03 -9.57
C ASP A 11 14.70 10.07 -10.12
N ILE A 12 14.74 11.31 -9.59
CA ILE A 12 13.88 12.40 -10.05
C ILE A 12 14.28 12.90 -11.44
N GLU A 13 15.58 13.01 -11.72
CA GLU A 13 16.07 13.39 -13.07
C GLU A 13 15.67 12.35 -14.11
N ILE A 14 15.75 11.05 -13.77
CA ILE A 14 15.32 9.97 -14.64
C ILE A 14 13.80 10.03 -14.86
N ALA A 15 13.02 10.29 -13.81
CA ALA A 15 11.56 10.41 -13.91
C ALA A 15 11.13 11.60 -14.79
N HIS A 16 11.81 12.75 -14.68
CA HIS A 16 11.52 13.96 -15.50
C HIS A 16 11.84 13.77 -16.99
N GLU A 17 12.81 12.91 -17.30
CA GLU A 17 13.14 12.58 -18.69
C GLU A 17 12.22 11.51 -19.30
N ALA A 18 11.26 10.99 -18.54
CA ALA A 18 10.37 9.94 -19.00
C ALA A 18 9.49 10.41 -20.16
N ASN A 19 9.44 9.61 -21.21
CA ASN A 19 8.50 9.82 -22.31
C ASN A 19 7.13 9.22 -21.96
N MET A 20 6.36 9.93 -21.12
CA MET A 20 5.03 9.50 -20.73
C MET A 20 4.03 9.65 -21.88
N ILE A 21 3.33 8.59 -22.22
CA ILE A 21 2.19 8.64 -23.16
C ILE A 21 0.90 9.00 -22.40
N HIS A 22 -0.13 9.39 -23.15
CA HIS A 22 -1.43 9.73 -22.53
C HIS A 22 -2.03 8.49 -21.83
N ILE A 23 -2.67 8.70 -20.70
CA ILE A 23 -3.21 7.58 -19.90
C ILE A 23 -4.29 6.78 -20.66
N ARG A 24 -5.00 7.40 -21.60
CA ARG A 24 -5.90 6.72 -22.53
C ARG A 24 -5.18 5.62 -23.32
N ASP A 25 -3.97 5.88 -23.76
CA ASP A 25 -3.18 4.93 -24.55
C ASP A 25 -2.65 3.78 -23.69
N ILE A 26 -2.39 4.05 -22.40
CA ILE A 26 -2.10 3.00 -21.40
C ILE A 26 -3.34 2.16 -21.13
N ALA A 27 -4.52 2.78 -20.96
CA ALA A 27 -5.78 2.08 -20.80
C ALA A 27 -6.09 1.18 -22.00
N ALA A 28 -5.86 1.67 -23.21
CA ALA A 28 -6.04 0.90 -24.45
C ALA A 28 -5.17 -0.37 -24.49
N LYS A 29 -3.93 -0.34 -23.94
CA LYS A 29 -3.08 -1.55 -23.80
C LYS A 29 -3.73 -2.63 -22.94
N LEU A 30 -4.63 -2.25 -22.04
CA LEU A 30 -5.41 -3.15 -21.17
C LEU A 30 -6.78 -3.52 -21.75
N GLY A 31 -7.08 -3.07 -22.98
CA GLY A 31 -8.40 -3.25 -23.60
C GLY A 31 -9.51 -2.49 -22.87
N LEU A 32 -9.14 -1.35 -22.26
CA LEU A 32 -10.08 -0.41 -21.65
C LEU A 32 -10.43 0.72 -22.62
N THR A 33 -11.66 1.18 -22.55
CA THR A 33 -12.18 2.34 -23.29
C THR A 33 -12.18 3.59 -22.40
N GLU A 34 -12.53 4.73 -22.96
CA GLU A 34 -12.69 5.98 -22.19
C GLU A 34 -13.83 5.90 -21.17
N ASP A 35 -14.86 5.11 -21.42
CA ASP A 35 -15.98 4.88 -20.49
C ASP A 35 -15.58 4.03 -19.28
N ASP A 36 -14.49 3.25 -19.39
CA ASP A 36 -13.98 2.41 -18.33
C ASP A 36 -13.12 3.17 -17.31
N ILE A 37 -12.72 4.42 -17.61
CA ILE A 37 -11.79 5.20 -16.81
C ILE A 37 -12.28 6.63 -16.53
N GLU A 38 -11.81 7.20 -15.43
CA GLU A 38 -12.01 8.60 -15.07
C GLU A 38 -10.64 9.30 -15.05
N TYR A 39 -10.47 10.34 -15.89
CA TYR A 39 -9.20 11.05 -16.01
C TYR A 39 -8.87 11.90 -14.78
N TYR A 40 -7.64 11.79 -14.33
CA TYR A 40 -7.01 12.66 -13.34
C TYR A 40 -5.80 13.36 -13.97
N GLY A 41 -6.05 14.13 -15.03
CA GLY A 41 -5.04 14.73 -15.89
C GLY A 41 -4.58 13.77 -17.02
N LYS A 42 -3.44 14.09 -17.65
CA LYS A 42 -2.98 13.37 -18.86
C LYS A 42 -2.40 11.98 -18.57
N HIS A 43 -1.87 11.76 -17.38
CA HIS A 43 -1.00 10.61 -17.09
C HIS A 43 -1.54 9.73 -15.94
N LYS A 44 -2.72 10.05 -15.40
CA LYS A 44 -3.39 9.32 -14.32
C LYS A 44 -4.86 9.13 -14.63
N ALA A 45 -5.43 8.01 -14.23
CA ALA A 45 -6.88 7.77 -14.27
C ALA A 45 -7.30 6.83 -13.16
N LYS A 46 -8.57 6.85 -12.79
CA LYS A 46 -9.20 5.79 -11.99
C LYS A 46 -9.90 4.81 -12.93
N ILE A 47 -9.87 3.53 -12.57
CA ILE A 47 -10.58 2.46 -13.32
C ILE A 47 -11.92 2.21 -12.64
N ASN A 48 -12.98 2.24 -13.43
CA ASN A 48 -14.34 1.97 -12.97
C ASN A 48 -14.47 0.51 -12.50
N LEU A 49 -15.13 0.29 -11.37
CA LEU A 49 -15.29 -1.06 -10.80
C LEU A 49 -16.09 -2.01 -11.68
N ASP A 50 -16.94 -1.46 -12.53
CA ASP A 50 -17.77 -2.22 -13.48
C ASP A 50 -16.96 -3.04 -14.48
N VAL A 51 -15.71 -2.66 -14.71
CA VAL A 51 -14.73 -3.42 -15.52
C VAL A 51 -14.58 -4.86 -15.02
N LEU A 52 -14.73 -5.11 -13.73
CA LEU A 52 -14.63 -6.45 -13.15
C LEU A 52 -15.88 -7.33 -13.34
N LYS A 53 -17.05 -6.74 -13.59
CA LYS A 53 -18.33 -7.48 -13.60
C LYS A 53 -18.40 -8.61 -14.63
N ASN A 54 -17.74 -8.43 -15.78
CA ASN A 54 -17.87 -9.34 -16.92
C ASN A 54 -16.52 -9.88 -17.42
N ARG A 55 -15.44 -9.74 -16.65
CA ARG A 55 -14.11 -10.20 -17.06
C ARG A 55 -13.60 -11.31 -16.13
N PRO A 56 -13.17 -12.48 -16.68
CA PRO A 56 -12.59 -13.54 -15.87
C PRO A 56 -11.23 -13.11 -15.30
N LEU A 57 -10.91 -13.59 -14.10
CA LEU A 57 -9.60 -13.40 -13.47
C LEU A 57 -8.61 -14.42 -14.02
N LYS A 58 -7.98 -14.15 -15.16
CA LYS A 58 -7.09 -15.08 -15.88
C LYS A 58 -5.60 -14.85 -15.59
N GLY A 59 -5.24 -13.66 -15.14
CA GLY A 59 -3.85 -13.24 -14.95
C GLY A 59 -3.15 -14.03 -13.85
N LYS A 60 -1.94 -14.51 -14.15
CA LYS A 60 -1.08 -15.23 -13.22
C LYS A 60 -0.34 -14.26 -12.30
N VAL A 61 -0.53 -14.40 -11.00
CA VAL A 61 0.09 -13.50 -10.01
C VAL A 61 1.51 -13.95 -9.68
N ILE A 62 2.46 -13.04 -9.79
CA ILE A 62 3.85 -13.19 -9.36
C ILE A 62 4.05 -12.28 -8.16
N LEU A 63 4.34 -12.87 -7.00
CA LEU A 63 4.59 -12.10 -5.77
C LEU A 63 6.09 -11.83 -5.62
N VAL A 64 6.47 -10.56 -5.53
CA VAL A 64 7.82 -10.14 -5.17
C VAL A 64 7.89 -9.85 -3.67
N THR A 65 8.82 -10.48 -3.00
CA THR A 65 9.12 -10.28 -1.59
C THR A 65 10.63 -10.23 -1.38
N ALA A 66 11.12 -10.21 -0.15
CA ALA A 66 12.54 -10.16 0.14
C ALA A 66 12.89 -10.99 1.38
N ILE A 67 14.17 -11.20 1.59
CA ILE A 67 14.73 -11.66 2.86
C ILE A 67 14.47 -10.64 3.97
N THR A 68 14.86 -10.93 5.21
CA THR A 68 14.66 -10.01 6.35
C THR A 68 15.14 -8.59 6.01
N PRO A 69 14.30 -7.55 6.26
CA PRO A 69 14.60 -6.17 5.88
C PRO A 69 15.88 -5.63 6.53
N THR A 70 16.60 -4.81 5.77
CA THR A 70 17.78 -4.07 6.24
C THR A 70 17.55 -2.55 6.11
N PRO A 71 18.27 -1.72 6.87
CA PRO A 71 18.18 -0.26 6.72
C PRO A 71 18.61 0.27 5.34
N ALA A 72 19.28 -0.55 4.54
CA ALA A 72 19.72 -0.21 3.18
C ALA A 72 18.62 -0.45 2.11
N GLY A 73 17.52 -1.12 2.50
CA GLY A 73 16.50 -1.59 1.58
C GLY A 73 16.92 -2.83 0.78
N GLU A 74 15.95 -3.58 0.27
CA GLU A 74 16.19 -4.84 -0.47
C GLU A 74 15.93 -4.71 -1.97
N GLY A 75 15.36 -3.57 -2.44
CA GLY A 75 15.07 -3.34 -3.84
C GLY A 75 13.82 -4.05 -4.38
N LYS A 76 12.85 -4.39 -3.51
CA LYS A 76 11.60 -5.05 -3.92
C LYS A 76 10.85 -4.30 -5.02
N SER A 77 10.56 -3.02 -4.81
CA SER A 77 9.79 -2.21 -5.78
C SER A 77 10.53 -2.07 -7.10
N THR A 78 11.85 -1.86 -7.06
CA THR A 78 12.70 -1.82 -8.27
C THR A 78 12.64 -3.16 -9.02
N THR A 79 12.73 -4.29 -8.31
CA THR A 79 12.61 -5.62 -8.90
C THR A 79 11.21 -5.88 -9.46
N THR A 80 10.16 -5.48 -8.74
CA THR A 80 8.76 -5.63 -9.16
C THR A 80 8.50 -4.91 -10.47
N ILE A 81 8.92 -3.65 -10.56
CA ILE A 81 8.72 -2.81 -11.74
C ILE A 81 9.59 -3.31 -12.89
N GLY A 82 10.88 -3.56 -12.63
CA GLY A 82 11.82 -4.06 -13.65
C GLY A 82 11.40 -5.43 -14.23
N LEU A 83 10.89 -6.33 -13.39
CA LEU A 83 10.38 -7.62 -13.86
C LEU A 83 9.17 -7.47 -14.79
N ALA A 84 8.24 -6.60 -14.45
CA ALA A 84 7.06 -6.37 -15.29
C ALA A 84 7.43 -5.69 -16.62
N GLN A 85 8.37 -4.71 -16.60
CA GLN A 85 8.91 -4.12 -17.81
C GLN A 85 9.60 -5.18 -18.69
N ALA A 86 10.41 -6.06 -18.08
CA ALA A 86 11.09 -7.14 -18.80
C ALA A 86 10.09 -8.14 -19.41
N LEU A 87 9.03 -8.51 -18.70
CA LEU A 87 7.96 -9.37 -19.23
C LEU A 87 7.30 -8.75 -20.46
N ASN A 88 6.96 -7.45 -20.42
CA ASN A 88 6.38 -6.77 -21.56
C ASN A 88 7.38 -6.69 -22.74
N ARG A 89 8.68 -6.46 -22.49
CA ARG A 89 9.72 -6.47 -23.54
C ARG A 89 9.83 -7.80 -24.28
N ILE A 90 9.62 -8.91 -23.60
CA ILE A 90 9.63 -10.25 -24.23
C ILE A 90 8.26 -10.68 -24.75
N GLY A 91 7.33 -9.73 -24.92
CA GLY A 91 6.01 -9.98 -25.50
C GLY A 91 4.99 -10.62 -24.59
N LYS A 92 5.20 -10.59 -23.25
CA LYS A 92 4.20 -11.07 -22.28
C LYS A 92 3.34 -9.87 -21.83
N HIS A 93 2.04 -10.04 -21.88
CA HIS A 93 1.11 -9.00 -21.44
C HIS A 93 1.05 -8.95 -19.90
N CYS A 94 1.75 -7.99 -19.32
CA CYS A 94 1.96 -7.89 -17.86
C CYS A 94 1.53 -6.51 -17.32
N THR A 95 0.84 -6.52 -16.17
CA THR A 95 0.45 -5.34 -15.40
C THR A 95 1.05 -5.41 -14.00
N ILE A 96 1.41 -4.25 -13.45
CA ILE A 96 1.92 -4.13 -12.08
C ILE A 96 0.77 -3.75 -11.15
N ALA A 97 0.74 -4.32 -9.93
CA ALA A 97 -0.17 -3.90 -8.87
C ALA A 97 0.63 -3.49 -7.63
N LEU A 98 0.58 -2.20 -7.23
CA LEU A 98 1.38 -1.62 -6.15
C LEU A 98 0.52 -0.92 -5.11
N ARG A 99 1.16 -0.65 -3.95
CA ARG A 99 0.59 0.23 -2.92
C ARG A 99 0.79 1.69 -3.28
N GLU A 100 -0.17 2.53 -2.86
CA GLU A 100 -0.02 3.97 -2.84
C GLU A 100 0.93 4.37 -1.70
N PRO A 101 1.94 5.24 -1.95
CA PRO A 101 2.84 5.70 -0.90
C PRO A 101 2.16 6.73 0.01
N SER A 102 2.50 6.71 1.31
CA SER A 102 2.11 7.69 2.31
C SER A 102 3.14 8.84 2.37
N LEU A 103 2.69 10.05 2.66
CA LEU A 103 3.56 11.24 2.79
C LEU A 103 4.62 11.07 3.89
N GLY A 104 4.27 10.46 5.02
CA GLY A 104 5.21 10.27 6.12
C GLY A 104 6.49 9.54 5.70
N PRO A 105 6.44 8.35 5.09
CA PRO A 105 7.60 7.68 4.51
C PRO A 105 8.30 8.46 3.40
N CYS A 106 7.56 9.18 2.53
CA CYS A 106 8.14 9.96 1.44
C CYS A 106 9.05 11.09 1.96
N PHE A 107 8.65 11.79 3.01
CA PHE A 107 9.45 12.81 3.69
C PHE A 107 10.34 12.25 4.80
N GLY A 108 10.33 10.93 5.02
CA GLY A 108 11.15 10.23 6.01
C GLY A 108 12.44 9.65 5.45
N VAL A 109 13.03 8.74 6.23
CA VAL A 109 14.31 8.08 5.89
C VAL A 109 14.22 7.21 4.61
N LYS A 110 13.03 6.71 4.26
CA LYS A 110 12.84 5.86 3.08
C LYS A 110 12.76 6.62 1.76
N GLY A 111 12.35 7.89 1.78
CA GLY A 111 12.02 8.63 0.56
C GLY A 111 10.77 8.08 -0.15
N GLY A 112 10.59 8.41 -1.43
CA GLY A 112 9.45 7.99 -2.24
C GLY A 112 9.38 6.48 -2.51
N ALA A 113 8.20 5.99 -2.90
CA ALA A 113 7.91 4.57 -3.14
C ALA A 113 7.62 4.24 -4.60
N ALA A 114 7.98 5.10 -5.54
CA ALA A 114 7.73 4.92 -6.98
C ALA A 114 8.74 3.99 -7.70
N GLY A 115 9.59 3.26 -6.97
CA GLY A 115 10.71 2.49 -7.51
C GLY A 115 12.01 3.28 -7.48
N GLY A 116 12.99 2.93 -8.35
CA GLY A 116 14.26 3.64 -8.44
C GLY A 116 15.04 3.32 -9.72
N GLY A 117 15.96 4.22 -10.11
CA GLY A 117 16.72 4.12 -11.35
C GLY A 117 15.79 4.07 -12.56
N HIS A 118 16.00 3.11 -13.44
CA HIS A 118 15.16 2.89 -14.62
C HIS A 118 13.92 2.01 -14.39
N SER A 119 13.68 1.60 -13.15
CA SER A 119 12.50 0.84 -12.73
C SER A 119 11.61 1.71 -11.85
N GLN A 120 10.88 2.64 -12.46
CA GLN A 120 10.01 3.59 -11.78
C GLN A 120 8.61 3.62 -12.39
N VAL A 121 7.60 3.89 -11.55
CA VAL A 121 6.26 4.33 -11.97
C VAL A 121 6.20 5.85 -12.01
N VAL A 122 5.53 6.38 -13.03
CA VAL A 122 5.43 7.81 -13.29
C VAL A 122 3.96 8.23 -13.53
N PRO A 123 3.59 9.47 -13.21
CA PRO A 123 4.39 10.61 -12.72
C PRO A 123 4.82 10.45 -11.25
N MET A 124 6.12 10.53 -10.97
CA MET A 124 6.70 10.16 -9.68
C MET A 124 6.24 11.08 -8.53
N GLU A 125 6.29 12.39 -8.75
CA GLU A 125 5.92 13.38 -7.72
C GLU A 125 4.44 13.28 -7.37
N ASP A 126 3.57 13.17 -8.37
CA ASP A 126 2.12 13.03 -8.15
C ASP A 126 1.83 11.81 -7.28
N ILE A 127 2.45 10.65 -7.62
CA ILE A 127 2.27 9.39 -6.89
C ILE A 127 2.76 9.52 -5.45
N ASN A 128 3.90 10.17 -5.22
CA ASN A 128 4.50 10.30 -3.89
C ASN A 128 3.85 11.37 -3.00
N LEU A 129 3.07 12.30 -3.57
CA LEU A 129 2.44 13.41 -2.85
C LEU A 129 0.93 13.22 -2.72
N HIS A 130 0.14 13.86 -3.55
CA HIS A 130 -1.34 13.87 -3.44
C HIS A 130 -2.05 13.08 -4.54
N PHE A 131 -1.43 12.15 -5.08
CA PHE A 131 -1.79 11.26 -6.20
C PHE A 131 -3.18 11.54 -6.85
N THR A 132 -4.25 10.90 -6.32
CA THR A 132 -5.65 11.11 -6.75
C THR A 132 -6.58 11.42 -5.58
N GLY A 133 -6.02 11.58 -4.37
CA GLY A 133 -6.75 11.95 -3.17
C GLY A 133 -7.26 10.79 -2.31
N ASP A 134 -6.86 9.54 -2.58
CA ASP A 134 -7.36 8.38 -1.84
C ASP A 134 -6.97 8.42 -0.36
N ILE A 135 -5.71 8.74 -0.06
CA ILE A 135 -5.23 8.86 1.33
C ILE A 135 -5.94 10.03 2.05
N HIS A 136 -6.20 11.15 1.34
CA HIS A 136 -6.99 12.24 1.88
C HIS A 136 -8.42 11.80 2.22
N ALA A 137 -9.09 11.09 1.32
CA ALA A 137 -10.44 10.57 1.53
C ALA A 137 -10.50 9.62 2.73
N ILE A 138 -9.50 8.74 2.90
CA ILE A 138 -9.37 7.87 4.07
C ILE A 138 -9.21 8.68 5.35
N GLY A 139 -8.34 9.71 5.34
CA GLY A 139 -8.15 10.62 6.47
C GLY A 139 -9.43 11.36 6.83
N ALA A 140 -10.16 11.86 5.82
CA ALA A 140 -11.44 12.56 6.01
C ALA A 140 -12.50 11.62 6.62
N ALA A 141 -12.66 10.40 6.08
CA ALA A 141 -13.63 9.41 6.59
C ALA A 141 -13.29 8.98 8.03
N HIS A 142 -12.00 8.74 8.31
CA HIS A 142 -11.53 8.38 9.65
C HIS A 142 -11.80 9.49 10.67
N ASN A 143 -11.45 10.73 10.32
CA ASN A 143 -11.61 11.87 11.22
C ASN A 143 -13.07 12.31 11.37
N LEU A 144 -13.92 12.07 10.36
CA LEU A 144 -15.36 12.23 10.49
C LEU A 144 -15.88 11.34 11.63
N LEU A 145 -15.49 10.06 11.67
CA LEU A 145 -15.88 9.17 12.77
C LEU A 145 -15.40 9.70 14.13
N SER A 146 -14.17 10.20 14.21
CA SER A 146 -13.66 10.82 15.46
C SER A 146 -14.51 12.00 15.92
N ALA A 147 -14.91 12.86 14.99
CA ALA A 147 -15.78 14.00 15.27
C ALA A 147 -17.19 13.55 15.70
N MET A 148 -17.74 12.51 15.08
CA MET A 148 -19.05 11.95 15.42
C MET A 148 -19.06 11.30 16.79
N ILE A 149 -17.98 10.65 17.21
CA ILE A 149 -17.83 10.12 18.59
C ILE A 149 -17.86 11.28 19.61
N ASP A 150 -17.08 12.34 19.39
CA ASP A 150 -17.06 13.49 20.29
C ASP A 150 -18.41 14.23 20.32
N ASN A 151 -19.07 14.35 19.16
CA ASN A 151 -20.44 14.88 19.07
C ASN A 151 -21.44 14.03 19.86
N HIS A 152 -21.38 12.71 19.71
CA HIS A 152 -22.26 11.79 20.44
C HIS A 152 -22.09 11.92 21.97
N LEU A 153 -20.85 11.94 22.47
CA LEU A 153 -20.54 12.15 23.88
C LEU A 153 -21.11 13.47 24.42
N LYS A 154 -21.06 14.53 23.59
CA LYS A 154 -21.53 15.86 23.94
C LYS A 154 -23.06 15.96 23.97
N HIS A 155 -23.73 15.35 23.03
CA HIS A 155 -25.17 15.51 22.78
C HIS A 155 -26.00 14.31 23.26
N GLY A 156 -25.89 14.00 24.55
CA GLY A 156 -26.75 13.06 25.25
C GLY A 156 -26.20 11.65 25.44
N ASN A 157 -25.17 11.26 24.69
CA ASN A 157 -24.48 9.95 24.84
C ASN A 157 -25.44 8.76 25.03
N VAL A 158 -26.43 8.64 24.15
CA VAL A 158 -27.49 7.60 24.27
C VAL A 158 -26.97 6.16 24.22
N LEU A 159 -25.76 5.96 23.68
CA LEU A 159 -25.07 4.65 23.68
C LEU A 159 -24.27 4.40 24.97
N ASP A 160 -24.32 5.33 25.91
CA ASP A 160 -23.61 5.28 27.19
C ASP A 160 -22.09 4.99 27.03
N LEU A 161 -21.47 5.55 25.98
CA LEU A 161 -20.04 5.44 25.74
C LEU A 161 -19.23 5.91 26.94
N ASP A 162 -18.23 5.14 27.35
CA ASP A 162 -17.27 5.54 28.37
C ASP A 162 -16.17 6.43 27.74
N PRO A 163 -16.08 7.72 28.09
CA PRO A 163 -15.06 8.62 27.49
C PRO A 163 -13.61 8.17 27.74
N THR A 164 -13.39 7.30 28.76
CA THR A 164 -12.07 6.76 29.10
C THR A 164 -11.72 5.49 28.32
N LYS A 165 -12.70 4.90 27.63
CA LYS A 165 -12.56 3.64 26.88
C LYS A 165 -12.81 3.80 25.39
N ILE A 166 -12.48 4.95 24.81
CA ILE A 166 -12.56 5.19 23.36
C ILE A 166 -11.26 4.75 22.71
N TYR A 167 -11.33 3.77 21.82
CA TYR A 167 -10.19 3.20 21.09
C TYR A 167 -9.85 3.97 19.84
N TRP A 168 -10.82 4.69 19.26
CA TRP A 168 -10.71 5.41 18.00
C TRP A 168 -9.96 6.73 18.20
N LYS A 169 -8.76 6.82 17.60
CA LYS A 169 -7.93 8.04 17.55
C LYS A 169 -8.27 8.87 16.31
N ARG A 170 -7.47 9.91 16.04
CA ARG A 170 -7.47 10.68 14.80
C ARG A 170 -6.33 10.24 13.89
N VAL A 171 -6.32 10.72 12.65
CA VAL A 171 -5.21 10.46 11.71
C VAL A 171 -4.75 11.72 11.02
N VAL A 172 -3.45 11.72 10.68
CA VAL A 172 -2.80 12.69 9.80
C VAL A 172 -1.74 11.94 8.98
N ASP A 173 -1.60 12.27 7.68
CA ASP A 173 -0.66 11.50 6.82
C ASP A 173 0.79 12.02 6.91
N ILE A 174 1.22 12.28 8.13
CA ILE A 174 2.58 12.75 8.49
C ILE A 174 3.04 11.97 9.73
N ASN A 175 4.34 11.72 9.82
CA ASN A 175 4.96 11.19 11.03
C ASN A 175 5.11 12.32 12.06
N ASP A 176 4.13 12.45 12.96
CA ASP A 176 4.17 13.41 14.07
C ASP A 176 4.08 12.69 15.41
N ARG A 177 5.22 12.59 16.08
CA ARG A 177 5.33 11.91 17.37
C ARG A 177 4.74 12.72 18.51
N ALA A 178 4.70 14.05 18.41
CA ALA A 178 4.18 14.92 19.45
C ALA A 178 2.67 14.80 19.59
N LEU A 179 1.95 14.41 18.51
CA LEU A 179 0.51 14.23 18.49
C LEU A 179 0.02 12.85 18.95
N ARG A 180 0.91 11.95 19.37
CA ARG A 180 0.50 10.57 19.77
C ARG A 180 -0.39 10.52 21.01
N HIS A 181 -0.19 11.48 21.93
CA HIS A 181 -0.98 11.65 23.14
C HIS A 181 -1.32 13.12 23.32
N ILE A 182 -2.59 13.46 23.25
CA ILE A 182 -3.11 14.83 23.37
C ILE A 182 -4.40 14.81 24.18
N VAL A 183 -4.81 15.96 24.66
CA VAL A 183 -6.12 16.18 25.23
C VAL A 183 -6.99 16.96 24.26
N VAL A 184 -8.21 16.47 23.99
CA VAL A 184 -9.22 17.16 23.16
C VAL A 184 -10.39 17.63 24.02
N GLY A 185 -11.27 18.47 23.43
CA GLY A 185 -12.49 18.91 24.11
C GLY A 185 -12.28 20.03 25.15
N LEU A 186 -11.10 20.66 25.17
CA LEU A 186 -10.82 21.85 25.99
C LEU A 186 -11.57 23.07 25.46
N GLY A 187 -11.82 24.07 26.32
CA GLY A 187 -12.50 25.33 25.95
C GLY A 187 -13.91 25.48 26.54
N GLY A 188 -14.24 24.63 27.54
CA GLY A 188 -15.50 24.69 28.26
C GLY A 188 -16.64 23.93 27.60
N SER A 189 -17.83 24.08 28.16
CA SER A 189 -18.99 23.23 27.83
C SER A 189 -19.46 23.28 26.36
N THR A 190 -19.05 24.26 25.60
CA THR A 190 -19.39 24.38 24.17
C THR A 190 -18.50 23.56 23.24
N HIS A 191 -17.32 23.11 23.72
CA HIS A 191 -16.29 22.46 22.88
C HIS A 191 -16.21 20.93 23.02
N GLY A 192 -16.94 20.34 23.94
CA GLY A 192 -16.97 18.90 24.10
C GLY A 192 -16.65 18.41 25.50
N ILE A 193 -16.30 17.14 25.62
CA ILE A 193 -15.87 16.50 26.88
C ILE A 193 -14.37 16.31 26.84
N PRO A 194 -13.59 16.90 27.77
CA PRO A 194 -12.15 16.71 27.83
C PRO A 194 -11.80 15.22 27.99
N ARG A 195 -10.96 14.71 27.09
CA ARG A 195 -10.46 13.33 27.15
C ARG A 195 -9.09 13.20 26.46
N GLU A 196 -8.35 12.18 26.86
CA GLU A 196 -7.12 11.81 26.17
C GLU A 196 -7.45 11.14 24.81
N THR A 197 -6.65 11.44 23.80
CA THR A 197 -6.66 10.80 22.48
C THR A 197 -5.29 10.97 21.82
N GLY A 198 -5.21 10.81 20.50
CA GLY A 198 -3.97 11.05 19.75
C GLY A 198 -4.19 10.94 18.26
N PHE A 199 -3.10 11.12 17.52
CA PHE A 199 -3.07 10.92 16.08
C PHE A 199 -2.20 9.71 15.71
N MET A 200 -2.64 8.97 14.70
CA MET A 200 -1.87 7.97 13.99
C MET A 200 -1.60 8.46 12.56
N ILE A 201 -0.67 7.81 11.86
CA ILE A 201 -0.53 8.07 10.43
C ILE A 201 -1.71 7.47 9.67
N THR A 202 -2.21 8.17 8.64
CA THR A 202 -3.44 7.78 7.92
C THR A 202 -3.40 6.35 7.38
N VAL A 203 -2.25 5.89 6.90
CA VAL A 203 -2.10 4.51 6.36
C VAL A 203 -2.07 3.41 7.43
N ALA A 204 -2.06 3.78 8.72
CA ALA A 204 -2.27 2.87 9.85
C ALA A 204 -3.76 2.75 10.24
N SER A 205 -4.64 3.50 9.59
CA SER A 205 -6.08 3.48 9.84
C SER A 205 -6.70 2.11 9.51
N GLU A 206 -7.64 1.67 10.34
CA GLU A 206 -8.48 0.51 10.03
C GLU A 206 -9.33 0.76 8.76
N VAL A 207 -9.73 2.02 8.49
CA VAL A 207 -10.41 2.40 7.24
C VAL A 207 -9.56 2.10 6.02
N MET A 208 -8.24 2.33 6.06
CA MET A 208 -7.31 1.95 4.99
C MET A 208 -7.29 0.43 4.78
N ALA A 209 -7.22 -0.36 5.85
CA ALA A 209 -7.23 -1.81 5.77
C ALA A 209 -8.55 -2.34 5.20
N ILE A 210 -9.67 -1.80 5.63
CA ILE A 210 -11.02 -2.13 5.15
C ILE A 210 -11.15 -1.79 3.66
N LEU A 211 -10.76 -0.58 3.22
CA LEU A 211 -10.80 -0.19 1.82
C LEU A 211 -10.00 -1.15 0.94
N CYS A 212 -8.85 -1.61 1.41
CA CYS A 212 -8.00 -2.54 0.66
C CYS A 212 -8.56 -3.96 0.56
N LEU A 213 -9.47 -4.36 1.46
CA LEU A 213 -10.12 -5.67 1.45
C LEU A 213 -11.53 -5.61 0.83
N ALA A 214 -12.16 -4.45 0.76
CA ALA A 214 -13.50 -4.29 0.20
C ALA A 214 -13.53 -4.51 -1.32
N GLU A 215 -14.61 -5.13 -1.80
CA GLU A 215 -14.82 -5.43 -3.21
C GLU A 215 -15.94 -4.61 -3.86
N SER A 216 -16.72 -3.89 -3.07
CA SER A 216 -17.79 -2.99 -3.52
C SER A 216 -18.08 -1.92 -2.47
N ILE A 217 -18.84 -0.88 -2.86
CA ILE A 217 -19.26 0.16 -1.91
C ILE A 217 -20.20 -0.40 -0.81
N ALA A 218 -21.01 -1.40 -1.15
CA ALA A 218 -21.88 -2.07 -0.18
C ALA A 218 -21.07 -2.89 0.83
N ASP A 219 -20.07 -3.63 0.37
CA ASP A 219 -19.14 -4.38 1.21
C ASP A 219 -18.31 -3.43 2.08
N LEU A 220 -17.78 -2.34 1.50
CA LEU A 220 -17.07 -1.28 2.24
C LEU A 220 -17.93 -0.73 3.38
N LYS A 221 -19.17 -0.33 3.10
CA LYS A 221 -20.10 0.21 4.09
C LYS A 221 -20.39 -0.81 5.21
N LYS A 222 -20.62 -2.08 4.85
CA LYS A 222 -20.85 -3.16 5.82
C LYS A 222 -19.67 -3.33 6.77
N ARG A 223 -18.44 -3.39 6.23
CA ARG A 223 -17.21 -3.55 7.03
C ARG A 223 -16.96 -2.37 7.95
N ILE A 224 -17.12 -1.14 7.44
CA ILE A 224 -17.01 0.08 8.26
C ILE A 224 -17.99 0.03 9.44
N GLY A 225 -19.19 -0.48 9.24
CA GLY A 225 -20.19 -0.64 10.31
C GLY A 225 -19.71 -1.52 11.46
N HIS A 226 -18.83 -2.49 11.20
CA HIS A 226 -18.31 -3.41 12.21
C HIS A 226 -17.10 -2.86 13.02
N ILE A 227 -16.58 -1.69 12.69
CA ILE A 227 -15.48 -1.07 13.45
C ILE A 227 -15.93 -0.84 14.89
N VAL A 228 -15.17 -1.36 15.85
CA VAL A 228 -15.38 -1.10 17.28
C VAL A 228 -14.69 0.21 17.65
N ILE A 229 -15.46 1.18 18.16
CA ILE A 229 -14.97 2.52 18.48
C ILE A 229 -14.58 2.69 19.95
N GLY A 230 -15.08 1.84 20.82
CA GLY A 230 -14.86 1.87 22.25
C GLY A 230 -15.83 0.93 22.98
N GLU A 231 -15.96 1.13 24.28
CA GLU A 231 -16.90 0.41 25.15
C GLU A 231 -17.92 1.37 25.78
N ASN A 232 -19.11 0.86 26.09
CA ASN A 232 -20.04 1.54 26.97
C ASN A 232 -19.63 1.35 28.45
N ARG A 233 -20.30 2.04 29.38
CA ARG A 233 -20.00 1.91 30.83
C ARG A 233 -20.26 0.51 31.42
N SER A 234 -21.05 -0.31 30.74
CA SER A 234 -21.24 -1.74 31.09
C SER A 234 -20.12 -2.65 30.55
N GLY A 235 -19.15 -2.12 29.76
CA GLY A 235 -18.04 -2.86 29.19
C GLY A 235 -18.37 -3.58 27.89
N GLU A 236 -19.50 -3.25 27.25
CA GLU A 236 -19.86 -3.82 25.93
C GLU A 236 -19.28 -2.99 24.80
N PRO A 237 -18.84 -3.64 23.68
CA PRO A 237 -18.30 -2.93 22.55
C PRO A 237 -19.38 -2.11 21.85
N VAL A 238 -19.02 -0.89 21.46
CA VAL A 238 -19.83 0.00 20.62
C VAL A 238 -19.20 0.12 19.25
N THR A 239 -20.03 0.01 18.21
CA THR A 239 -19.57 -0.02 16.80
C THR A 239 -19.97 1.26 16.05
N VAL A 240 -19.40 1.42 14.84
CA VAL A 240 -19.80 2.50 13.91
C VAL A 240 -21.25 2.35 13.49
N ALA A 241 -21.76 1.11 13.39
CA ALA A 241 -23.17 0.86 13.05
C ALA A 241 -24.12 1.39 14.15
N ASP A 242 -23.73 1.29 15.42
CA ASP A 242 -24.51 1.84 16.54
C ASP A 242 -24.61 3.38 16.48
N LEU A 243 -23.54 4.05 16.00
CA LEU A 243 -23.55 5.50 15.71
C LEU A 243 -24.25 5.86 14.40
N ASN A 244 -24.55 4.88 13.54
CA ASN A 244 -25.14 5.07 12.21
C ASN A 244 -24.37 6.03 11.28
N VAL A 245 -23.02 5.99 11.30
CA VAL A 245 -22.12 6.88 10.56
C VAL A 245 -21.50 6.21 9.31
N GLN A 246 -21.60 4.89 9.16
CA GLN A 246 -21.00 4.10 8.09
C GLN A 246 -21.40 4.57 6.67
N GLY A 247 -22.60 5.14 6.51
CA GLY A 247 -23.05 5.68 5.23
C GLY A 247 -22.28 6.92 4.81
N SER A 248 -22.09 7.87 5.73
CA SER A 248 -21.32 9.10 5.50
C SER A 248 -19.84 8.82 5.23
N MET A 249 -19.25 7.86 5.98
CA MET A 249 -17.88 7.42 5.75
C MET A 249 -17.72 6.78 4.37
N ALA A 250 -18.65 5.89 3.97
CA ALA A 250 -18.62 5.25 2.67
C ALA A 250 -18.81 6.26 1.51
N ALA A 251 -19.60 7.31 1.71
CA ALA A 251 -19.77 8.38 0.72
C ALA A 251 -18.46 9.14 0.46
N LEU A 252 -17.68 9.44 1.51
CA LEU A 252 -16.34 10.06 1.39
C LEU A 252 -15.34 9.16 0.65
N LEU A 253 -15.51 7.84 0.73
CA LEU A 253 -14.60 6.84 0.15
C LEU A 253 -15.03 6.37 -1.24
N ARG A 254 -16.12 6.89 -1.80
CA ARG A 254 -16.70 6.42 -3.07
C ARG A 254 -15.68 6.38 -4.22
N ASP A 255 -14.97 7.46 -4.42
CA ASP A 255 -13.99 7.56 -5.51
C ASP A 255 -12.63 6.93 -5.13
N ALA A 256 -12.29 6.94 -3.84
CA ALA A 256 -11.10 6.28 -3.33
C ALA A 256 -11.17 4.74 -3.44
N LEU A 257 -12.35 4.14 -3.63
CA LEU A 257 -12.49 2.69 -3.83
C LEU A 257 -12.06 2.24 -5.24
N LYS A 258 -12.00 3.16 -6.22
CA LYS A 258 -11.57 2.87 -7.59
C LYS A 258 -10.04 2.83 -7.68
N PRO A 259 -9.42 1.75 -8.21
CA PRO A 259 -7.98 1.68 -8.39
C PRO A 259 -7.44 2.74 -9.38
N ASN A 260 -6.22 3.18 -9.16
CA ASN A 260 -5.55 4.19 -9.97
C ASN A 260 -4.68 3.55 -11.06
N LEU A 261 -4.82 3.99 -12.29
CA LEU A 261 -4.00 3.59 -13.44
C LEU A 261 -2.92 4.64 -13.71
N VAL A 262 -1.69 4.18 -13.86
CA VAL A 262 -0.51 4.94 -14.26
C VAL A 262 0.39 4.08 -15.15
N GLN A 263 1.61 4.52 -15.41
CA GLN A 263 2.58 3.83 -16.26
C GLN A 263 3.97 3.79 -15.63
N THR A 264 4.81 2.88 -16.12
CA THR A 264 6.25 2.90 -15.83
C THR A 264 7.00 3.79 -16.85
N LEU A 265 8.31 3.99 -16.62
CA LEU A 265 9.19 4.67 -17.59
C LEU A 265 9.14 4.03 -18.99
N GLU A 266 8.83 2.74 -19.09
CA GLU A 266 8.69 2.00 -20.36
C GLU A 266 7.23 1.84 -20.80
N ASN A 267 6.32 2.66 -20.26
CA ASN A 267 4.89 2.65 -20.58
C ASN A 267 4.19 1.28 -20.32
N THR A 268 4.71 0.50 -19.37
CA THR A 268 4.01 -0.69 -18.82
C THR A 268 2.88 -0.20 -17.93
N PRO A 269 1.64 -0.74 -18.08
CA PRO A 269 0.53 -0.37 -17.19
C PRO A 269 0.81 -0.72 -15.74
N ALA A 270 0.49 0.19 -14.82
CA ALA A 270 0.59 -0.02 -13.39
C ALA A 270 -0.69 0.44 -12.69
N ILE A 271 -1.22 -0.42 -11.82
CA ILE A 271 -2.39 -0.16 -10.98
C ILE A 271 -1.91 0.08 -9.57
N ILE A 272 -2.14 1.29 -9.05
CA ILE A 272 -1.74 1.67 -7.70
C ILE A 272 -3.00 1.91 -6.86
N HIS A 273 -3.14 1.21 -5.74
CA HIS A 273 -4.32 1.38 -4.90
C HIS A 273 -4.12 0.89 -3.47
N GLY A 274 -4.44 1.76 -2.51
CA GLY A 274 -4.31 1.51 -1.09
C GLY A 274 -2.87 1.37 -0.61
N GLY A 275 -2.62 1.69 0.63
CA GLY A 275 -1.27 1.74 1.19
C GLY A 275 -1.15 1.22 2.63
N PRO A 276 -1.82 0.10 3.02
CA PRO A 276 -1.80 -0.36 4.41
C PRO A 276 -0.38 -0.79 4.81
N PHE A 277 0.05 -0.41 6.02
CA PHE A 277 1.35 -0.83 6.55
C PHE A 277 1.35 -2.31 6.93
N ALA A 278 2.42 -3.03 6.59
CA ALA A 278 2.53 -4.47 6.84
C ALA A 278 2.74 -4.82 8.32
N ASN A 279 3.23 -3.91 9.14
CA ASN A 279 3.35 -4.11 10.59
C ASN A 279 2.02 -3.88 11.35
N ILE A 280 1.01 -3.32 10.70
CA ILE A 280 -0.29 -3.00 11.30
C ILE A 280 -1.43 -3.76 10.63
N ALA A 281 -1.41 -3.83 9.28
CA ALA A 281 -2.42 -4.50 8.46
C ALA A 281 -1.76 -5.54 7.53
N HIS A 282 -2.40 -5.87 6.40
CA HIS A 282 -1.92 -6.90 5.48
C HIS A 282 -0.76 -6.45 4.56
N GLY A 283 -0.42 -5.16 4.50
CA GLY A 283 0.82 -4.64 3.93
C GLY A 283 1.04 -4.85 2.44
N CYS A 284 -0.02 -4.93 1.67
CA CYS A 284 -0.01 -5.03 0.21
C CYS A 284 -1.14 -4.20 -0.40
N ASN A 285 -1.13 -4.01 -1.71
CA ASN A 285 -2.19 -3.26 -2.40
C ASN A 285 -3.57 -3.92 -2.24
N SER A 286 -4.63 -3.22 -2.67
CA SER A 286 -6.00 -3.68 -2.49
C SER A 286 -6.31 -4.98 -3.25
N VAL A 287 -7.34 -5.68 -2.80
CA VAL A 287 -7.94 -6.82 -3.50
C VAL A 287 -8.42 -6.39 -4.89
N LEU A 288 -9.09 -5.24 -4.97
CA LEU A 288 -9.59 -4.69 -6.23
C LEU A 288 -8.47 -4.43 -7.24
N ALA A 289 -7.34 -3.83 -6.83
CA ALA A 289 -6.20 -3.59 -7.73
C ALA A 289 -5.62 -4.89 -8.29
N THR A 290 -5.46 -5.91 -7.46
CA THR A 290 -4.93 -7.21 -7.91
C THR A 290 -5.92 -7.92 -8.83
N LYS A 291 -7.21 -7.98 -8.47
CA LYS A 291 -8.26 -8.56 -9.31
C LYS A 291 -8.40 -7.82 -10.64
N MET A 292 -8.31 -6.48 -10.63
CA MET A 292 -8.33 -5.66 -11.84
C MET A 292 -7.16 -6.00 -12.76
N ALA A 293 -5.95 -6.07 -12.22
CA ALA A 293 -4.77 -6.48 -12.99
C ALA A 293 -4.91 -7.91 -13.55
N MET A 294 -5.46 -8.87 -12.78
CA MET A 294 -5.71 -10.24 -13.22
C MET A 294 -6.77 -10.31 -14.34
N ALA A 295 -7.79 -9.46 -14.31
CA ALA A 295 -8.83 -9.40 -15.34
C ALA A 295 -8.31 -8.80 -16.66
N LEU A 296 -7.30 -7.91 -16.58
CA LEU A 296 -6.82 -7.09 -17.68
C LEU A 296 -5.52 -7.55 -18.32
N SER A 297 -4.79 -8.52 -17.73
CA SER A 297 -3.50 -8.98 -18.25
C SER A 297 -3.25 -10.47 -18.01
N ASP A 298 -2.25 -11.04 -18.69
CA ASP A 298 -1.89 -12.45 -18.56
C ASP A 298 -0.98 -12.70 -17.35
N TYR A 299 -0.22 -11.67 -16.94
CA TYR A 299 0.66 -11.70 -15.77
C TYR A 299 0.45 -10.46 -14.92
N VAL A 300 0.49 -10.65 -13.61
CA VAL A 300 0.41 -9.59 -12.61
C VAL A 300 1.63 -9.68 -11.71
N VAL A 301 2.48 -8.65 -11.70
CA VAL A 301 3.58 -8.56 -10.75
C VAL A 301 3.16 -7.63 -9.61
N THR A 302 3.26 -8.12 -8.40
CA THR A 302 2.89 -7.38 -7.18
C THR A 302 3.91 -7.60 -6.08
N GLU A 303 3.89 -6.76 -5.05
CA GLU A 303 4.79 -6.89 -3.91
C GLU A 303 4.08 -6.92 -2.56
N ALA A 304 4.75 -7.46 -1.54
CA ALA A 304 4.34 -7.38 -0.15
C ALA A 304 5.39 -6.63 0.68
N GLY A 305 4.94 -5.87 1.67
CA GLY A 305 5.81 -5.08 2.54
C GLY A 305 6.72 -5.92 3.42
N PHE A 306 7.84 -5.38 3.86
CA PHE A 306 8.85 -6.06 4.70
C PHE A 306 9.44 -7.31 4.02
N GLY A 307 9.81 -8.33 4.80
CA GLY A 307 10.32 -9.60 4.32
C GLY A 307 9.25 -10.66 4.12
N ALA A 308 9.69 -11.84 3.65
CA ALA A 308 8.78 -12.95 3.40
C ALA A 308 8.17 -13.53 4.68
N ASP A 309 8.84 -13.32 5.81
CA ASP A 309 8.41 -13.72 7.15
C ASP A 309 7.33 -12.82 7.79
N LEU A 310 6.95 -11.73 7.12
CA LEU A 310 5.88 -10.84 7.56
C LEU A 310 4.92 -10.51 6.40
N GLY A 311 5.39 -9.75 5.40
CA GLY A 311 4.53 -9.25 4.33
C GLY A 311 4.02 -10.35 3.40
N ALA A 312 4.87 -11.30 2.99
CA ALA A 312 4.42 -12.40 2.16
C ALA A 312 3.49 -13.36 2.92
N GLU A 313 3.76 -13.64 4.21
CA GLU A 313 2.83 -14.42 5.04
C GLU A 313 1.46 -13.75 5.11
N LYS A 314 1.38 -12.44 5.39
CA LYS A 314 0.10 -11.70 5.38
C LYS A 314 -0.56 -11.65 4.01
N PHE A 315 0.24 -11.58 2.94
CA PHE A 315 -0.30 -11.67 1.59
C PHE A 315 -1.01 -13.01 1.37
N MET A 316 -0.37 -14.13 1.75
CA MET A 316 -0.94 -15.48 1.62
C MET A 316 -2.12 -15.71 2.56
N ASP A 317 -1.92 -15.45 3.86
CA ASP A 317 -2.87 -15.84 4.91
C ASP A 317 -4.04 -14.90 5.04
N ILE A 318 -3.91 -13.63 4.65
CA ILE A 318 -4.98 -12.65 4.70
C ILE A 318 -5.53 -12.40 3.29
N LYS A 319 -4.74 -11.75 2.42
CA LYS A 319 -5.23 -11.28 1.13
C LYS A 319 -5.65 -12.41 0.19
N CYS A 320 -4.80 -13.43 0.02
CA CYS A 320 -5.09 -14.55 -0.89
C CYS A 320 -6.32 -15.34 -0.44
N ARG A 321 -6.41 -15.64 0.85
CA ARG A 321 -7.55 -16.38 1.42
C ARG A 321 -8.84 -15.57 1.28
N TYR A 322 -8.76 -14.28 1.55
CA TYR A 322 -9.89 -13.38 1.49
C TYR A 322 -10.41 -13.16 0.07
N ALA A 323 -9.50 -12.93 -0.87
CA ALA A 323 -9.82 -12.63 -2.26
C ALA A 323 -10.05 -13.86 -3.15
N GLY A 324 -9.75 -15.06 -2.66
CA GLY A 324 -9.80 -16.29 -3.46
C GLY A 324 -8.75 -16.31 -4.57
N ILE A 325 -7.58 -15.70 -4.36
CA ILE A 325 -6.47 -15.66 -5.32
C ILE A 325 -5.27 -16.47 -4.81
N LYS A 326 -4.41 -16.92 -5.75
CA LYS A 326 -3.17 -17.63 -5.43
C LYS A 326 -2.06 -17.13 -6.35
N PRO A 327 -0.84 -16.83 -5.83
CA PRO A 327 0.31 -16.60 -6.68
C PRO A 327 0.75 -17.89 -7.38
N GLU A 328 1.26 -17.75 -8.61
CA GLU A 328 1.87 -18.86 -9.36
C GLU A 328 3.33 -19.07 -8.95
N CYS A 329 4.03 -18.02 -8.58
CA CYS A 329 5.39 -18.10 -8.04
C CYS A 329 5.72 -16.89 -7.15
N VAL A 330 6.81 -17.02 -6.39
CA VAL A 330 7.36 -15.96 -5.56
C VAL A 330 8.78 -15.63 -6.03
N VAL A 331 9.03 -14.34 -6.26
CA VAL A 331 10.37 -13.80 -6.49
C VAL A 331 10.89 -13.27 -5.16
N LEU A 332 11.94 -13.91 -4.66
CA LEU A 332 12.58 -13.57 -3.37
C LEU A 332 13.84 -12.75 -3.61
N VAL A 333 13.78 -11.46 -3.31
CA VAL A 333 14.90 -10.53 -3.50
C VAL A 333 15.91 -10.69 -2.35
N ALA A 334 17.19 -10.84 -2.68
CA ALA A 334 18.28 -11.00 -1.72
C ALA A 334 19.55 -10.29 -2.22
N THR A 335 19.66 -8.99 -1.97
CA THR A 335 20.85 -8.25 -2.43
C THR A 335 22.12 -8.66 -1.70
N ALA A 336 23.28 -8.55 -2.35
CA ALA A 336 24.58 -8.78 -1.74
C ALA A 336 24.80 -7.91 -0.49
N ARG A 337 24.25 -6.69 -0.43
CA ARG A 337 24.29 -5.82 0.76
C ARG A 337 23.51 -6.43 1.92
N ALA A 338 22.30 -6.89 1.67
CA ALA A 338 21.46 -7.53 2.69
C ALA A 338 22.12 -8.81 3.21
N LEU A 339 22.65 -9.66 2.34
CA LEU A 339 23.37 -10.88 2.73
C LEU A 339 24.60 -10.56 3.58
N LYS A 340 25.41 -9.56 3.20
CA LYS A 340 26.55 -9.12 4.03
C LYS A 340 26.13 -8.64 5.41
N MET A 341 25.04 -7.88 5.49
CA MET A 341 24.51 -7.38 6.75
C MET A 341 24.02 -8.52 7.66
N HIS A 342 23.27 -9.49 7.10
CA HIS A 342 22.88 -10.70 7.82
C HIS A 342 24.06 -11.60 8.19
N GLY A 343 25.18 -11.47 7.49
CA GLY A 343 26.45 -12.09 7.83
C GLY A 343 27.30 -11.32 8.85
N GLY A 344 26.75 -10.26 9.48
CA GLY A 344 27.38 -9.52 10.57
C GLY A 344 28.16 -8.26 10.16
N VAL A 345 28.10 -7.82 8.89
CA VAL A 345 28.77 -6.59 8.43
C VAL A 345 27.96 -5.35 8.80
N ALA A 346 28.58 -4.41 9.51
CA ALA A 346 27.94 -3.13 9.85
C ALA A 346 27.65 -2.28 8.60
N LYS A 347 26.56 -1.47 8.65
CA LYS A 347 26.04 -0.67 7.53
C LYS A 347 27.10 0.15 6.79
N GLN A 348 28.04 0.75 7.50
CA GLN A 348 29.09 1.59 6.94
C GLN A 348 30.11 0.83 6.06
N TYR A 349 30.24 -0.49 6.24
CA TYR A 349 31.18 -1.33 5.50
C TYR A 349 30.54 -2.17 4.40
N LEU A 350 29.23 -2.02 4.13
CA LEU A 350 28.51 -2.82 3.14
C LEU A 350 28.98 -2.62 1.68
N LYS A 351 29.71 -1.53 1.40
CA LYS A 351 30.30 -1.28 0.07
C LYS A 351 31.55 -2.11 -0.20
N SER A 352 32.27 -2.52 0.85
CA SER A 352 33.50 -3.33 0.72
C SER A 352 33.16 -4.78 0.41
N GLU A 353 34.03 -5.46 -0.33
CA GLU A 353 33.91 -6.89 -0.59
C GLU A 353 34.02 -7.70 0.70
N ASN A 354 33.14 -8.65 0.92
CA ASN A 354 33.19 -9.60 2.02
C ASN A 354 32.42 -10.89 1.68
N VAL A 355 33.10 -11.81 0.99
CA VAL A 355 32.54 -13.09 0.56
C VAL A 355 32.16 -13.98 1.74
N GLY A 356 32.99 -13.94 2.84
CA GLY A 356 32.72 -14.70 4.07
C GLY A 356 31.36 -14.31 4.69
N ALA A 357 31.13 -13.01 4.80
CA ALA A 357 29.84 -12.51 5.31
C ALA A 357 28.65 -12.85 4.39
N VAL A 358 28.81 -12.79 3.07
CA VAL A 358 27.77 -13.24 2.13
C VAL A 358 27.43 -14.70 2.39
N LYS A 359 28.43 -15.59 2.52
CA LYS A 359 28.23 -17.01 2.82
C LYS A 359 27.47 -17.21 4.14
N SER A 360 27.82 -16.49 5.18
CA SER A 360 27.12 -16.55 6.48
C SER A 360 25.68 -16.05 6.36
N GLY A 361 25.44 -14.97 5.60
CA GLY A 361 24.10 -14.41 5.37
C GLY A 361 23.17 -15.31 4.56
N LEU A 362 23.69 -16.30 3.81
CA LEU A 362 22.87 -17.28 3.09
C LEU A 362 21.94 -18.08 4.00
N ALA A 363 22.24 -18.19 5.29
CA ALA A 363 21.34 -18.83 6.26
C ALA A 363 19.97 -18.14 6.31
N ASN A 364 19.95 -16.79 6.29
CA ASN A 364 18.71 -16.01 6.24
C ASN A 364 17.94 -16.26 4.93
N LEU A 365 18.62 -16.20 3.78
CA LEU A 365 18.01 -16.49 2.48
C LEU A 365 17.41 -17.91 2.42
N ARG A 366 18.15 -18.90 2.89
CA ARG A 366 17.69 -20.30 2.93
C ARG A 366 16.40 -20.44 3.74
N LYS A 367 16.36 -19.79 4.91
CA LYS A 367 15.18 -19.80 5.78
C LYS A 367 13.94 -19.20 5.09
N HIS A 368 14.11 -18.09 4.39
CA HIS A 368 12.99 -17.47 3.64
C HIS A 368 12.52 -18.35 2.47
N ILE A 369 13.42 -19.02 1.75
CA ILE A 369 13.05 -20.00 0.70
C ILE A 369 12.22 -21.13 1.32
N GLU A 370 12.67 -21.70 2.45
CA GLU A 370 11.94 -22.75 3.16
C GLU A 370 10.54 -22.29 3.59
N ASN A 371 10.42 -21.10 4.13
CA ASN A 371 9.14 -20.54 4.58
C ASN A 371 8.16 -20.35 3.42
N VAL A 372 8.60 -19.79 2.30
CA VAL A 372 7.74 -19.61 1.12
C VAL A 372 7.31 -20.96 0.54
N ARG A 373 8.20 -21.94 0.51
CA ARG A 373 7.88 -23.31 0.02
C ARG A 373 6.80 -24.03 0.82
N LYS A 374 6.59 -23.66 2.10
CA LYS A 374 5.50 -24.20 2.93
C LYS A 374 4.12 -23.86 2.39
N PHE A 375 3.99 -22.76 1.63
CA PHE A 375 2.76 -22.39 0.92
C PHE A 375 2.56 -23.18 -0.40
N GLY A 376 3.46 -24.12 -0.73
CA GLY A 376 3.39 -24.90 -1.96
C GLY A 376 3.69 -24.11 -3.23
N LEU A 377 4.50 -23.03 -3.12
CA LEU A 377 4.82 -22.13 -4.22
C LEU A 377 6.27 -22.30 -4.70
N PRO A 378 6.53 -22.26 -6.03
CA PRO A 378 7.88 -22.15 -6.56
C PRO A 378 8.50 -20.80 -6.16
N VAL A 379 9.81 -20.84 -5.88
CA VAL A 379 10.58 -19.67 -5.47
C VAL A 379 11.72 -19.42 -6.46
N VAL A 380 11.80 -18.21 -6.97
CA VAL A 380 12.92 -17.70 -7.77
C VAL A 380 13.67 -16.65 -6.94
N VAL A 381 14.98 -16.79 -6.81
CA VAL A 381 15.80 -15.81 -6.09
C VAL A 381 16.31 -14.75 -7.07
N ALA A 382 16.08 -13.48 -6.76
CA ALA A 382 16.63 -12.32 -7.45
C ALA A 382 17.73 -11.70 -6.58
N LEU A 383 18.96 -11.56 -7.15
CA LEU A 383 20.13 -10.99 -6.50
C LEU A 383 20.42 -9.56 -6.99
#